data_d024151ac0ffcac0242f2086c85f2233
#
_entry.id   d024151ac0ffcac0242f2086c85f2233
#
_cell.length_a   1.000
_cell.length_b   1.000
_cell.length_c   1.000
_cell.angle_alpha   90.00
_cell.angle_beta   90.00
_cell.angle_gamma   90.00
#
_symmetry.space_group_name_H-M   'P 1'
#
loop_
_entity.id
_entity.type
_entity.pdbx_description
1 polymer ?
#
loop_
_entity_poly.entity_id
_entity_poly.type
_entity_poly.pdbx_seq_one_letter_code
_entity_poly.pdbx_strand_id
1 'polypeptide(L)' 'MKISARNTLKGKIVAVEKGATTAHVKIEIADGTVVTASITNEAVDDLQLKVGDDASAIIKASDVMVGK' A
#
# COMPACT_ATOMS: atom_id res chain seq x y z
N MET A 1 2.88 14.60 7.30
CA MET A 1 3.75 14.25 6.17
C MET A 1 3.43 15.16 4.99
N LYS A 2 4.45 15.79 4.44
CA LYS A 2 4.30 16.64 3.25
C LYS A 2 4.91 15.92 2.06
N ILE A 3 4.10 15.67 1.05
CA ILE A 3 4.51 14.89 -0.11
C ILE A 3 3.74 15.36 -1.34
N SER A 4 4.31 15.19 -2.52
CA SER A 4 3.68 15.63 -3.77
C SER A 4 2.49 14.77 -4.19
N ALA A 5 2.36 13.57 -3.68
CA ALA A 5 1.21 12.72 -3.96
C ALA A 5 -0.08 13.37 -3.46
N ARG A 6 -1.15 13.22 -4.23
CA ARG A 6 -2.44 13.84 -3.91
C ARG A 6 -3.47 12.86 -3.36
N ASN A 7 -3.17 11.56 -3.42
CA ASN A 7 -4.09 10.54 -2.94
C ASN A 7 -3.47 9.81 -1.75
N THR A 8 -4.10 9.93 -0.60
CA THR A 8 -3.70 9.23 0.62
C THR A 8 -4.92 8.50 1.15
N LEU A 9 -4.88 7.19 1.08
CA LEU A 9 -6.02 6.33 1.44
C LEU A 9 -5.66 5.53 2.68
N LYS A 10 -6.29 5.85 3.79
CA LYS A 10 -6.05 5.16 5.07
C LYS A 10 -6.75 3.81 5.07
N GLY A 11 -6.07 2.80 5.60
CA GLY A 11 -6.64 1.47 5.69
C GLY A 11 -5.86 0.57 6.62
N LYS A 12 -6.10 -0.73 6.49
CA LYS A 12 -5.42 -1.76 7.27
C LYS A 12 -4.73 -2.75 6.35
N ILE A 13 -3.56 -3.19 6.75
CA ILE A 13 -2.84 -4.24 6.02
C ILE A 13 -3.54 -5.57 6.24
N VAL A 14 -3.94 -6.20 5.14
CA VAL A 14 -4.61 -7.52 5.18
C VAL A 14 -3.74 -8.63 4.62
N ALA A 15 -2.66 -8.31 3.93
CA ALA A 15 -1.71 -9.32 3.45
C ALA A 15 -0.33 -8.69 3.23
N VAL A 16 0.71 -9.45 3.54
CA VAL A 16 2.10 -9.11 3.24
C VAL A 16 2.75 -10.37 2.69
N GLU A 17 3.10 -10.36 1.40
CA GLU A 17 3.71 -11.52 0.75
C GLU A 17 5.04 -11.12 0.15
N LYS A 18 6.13 -11.58 0.77
CA LYS A 18 7.49 -11.34 0.28
C LYS A 18 7.84 -12.31 -0.84
N GLY A 19 8.43 -11.79 -1.91
CA GLY A 19 9.03 -12.59 -2.96
C GLY A 19 10.55 -12.65 -2.79
N ALA A 20 11.26 -12.79 -3.91
CA ALA A 20 12.72 -12.83 -3.87
C ALA A 20 13.33 -11.47 -3.46
N THR A 21 12.83 -10.37 -4.04
CA THR A 21 13.30 -9.02 -3.75
C THR A 21 12.17 -8.05 -3.47
N THR A 22 10.98 -8.32 -3.97
CA THR A 22 9.81 -7.45 -3.82
C THR A 22 8.69 -8.16 -3.08
N ALA A 23 7.83 -7.39 -2.46
CA ALA A 23 6.69 -7.88 -1.71
C ALA A 23 5.40 -7.26 -2.24
N HIS A 24 4.31 -8.02 -2.16
CA HIS A 24 2.99 -7.48 -2.39
C HIS A 24 2.34 -7.21 -1.03
N VAL A 25 1.89 -5.98 -0.84
CA VAL A 25 1.20 -5.57 0.38
C VAL A 25 -0.22 -5.17 -0.01
N LYS A 26 -1.19 -5.77 0.64
CA LYS A 26 -2.60 -5.46 0.39
C LYS A 26 -3.14 -4.63 1.54
N ILE A 27 -3.72 -3.49 1.20
CA ILE A 27 -4.28 -2.55 2.15
C ILE A 27 -5.78 -2.44 1.89
N GLU A 28 -6.58 -2.83 2.86
CA GLU A 28 -8.03 -2.68 2.78
C GLU A 28 -8.41 -1.27 3.22
N ILE A 29 -9.00 -0.52 2.28
CA ILE A 29 -9.31 0.90 2.50
C ILE A 29 -10.69 1.06 3.11
N ALA A 30 -11.68 0.39 2.54
CA ALA A 30 -13.07 0.43 3.00
C ALA A 30 -13.71 -0.89 2.59
N ASP A 31 -14.90 -1.13 3.02
CA ASP A 31 -15.66 -2.38 2.86
C ASP A 31 -15.29 -3.21 1.62
N GLY A 32 -14.30 -4.06 1.75
CA GLY A 32 -13.86 -4.95 0.68
C GLY A 32 -13.00 -4.32 -0.41
N THR A 33 -12.75 -3.02 -0.37
CA THR A 33 -11.88 -2.35 -1.34
C THR A 33 -10.43 -2.52 -0.93
N VAL A 34 -9.64 -3.20 -1.76
CA VAL A 34 -8.23 -3.51 -1.47
C VAL A 34 -7.33 -2.84 -2.48
N VAL A 35 -6.33 -2.13 -1.98
CA VAL A 35 -5.25 -1.57 -2.81
C VAL A 35 -4.04 -2.48 -2.66
N THR A 36 -3.49 -2.92 -3.79
CA THR A 36 -2.30 -3.76 -3.81
C THR A 36 -1.09 -2.91 -4.15
N ALA A 37 -0.10 -2.96 -3.27
CA ALA A 37 1.18 -2.28 -3.48
C ALA A 37 2.27 -3.31 -3.75
N SER A 38 3.23 -2.96 -4.60
CA SER A 38 4.44 -3.74 -4.80
C SER A 38 5.60 -2.89 -4.33
N ILE A 39 6.25 -3.31 -3.26
CA ILE A 39 7.38 -2.60 -2.67
C ILE A 39 8.52 -3.59 -2.42
N THR A 40 9.70 -3.10 -2.10
CA THR A 40 10.82 -3.99 -1.83
C THR A 40 10.63 -4.71 -0.49
N ASN A 41 11.20 -5.92 -0.39
CA ASN A 41 11.23 -6.62 0.89
C ASN A 41 11.90 -5.76 1.96
N GLU A 42 12.93 -5.01 1.57
CA GLU A 42 13.63 -4.09 2.47
C GLU A 42 12.68 -3.02 3.02
N ALA A 43 11.81 -2.45 2.17
CA ALA A 43 10.84 -1.46 2.61
C ALA A 43 9.83 -2.05 3.60
N VAL A 44 9.41 -3.30 3.38
CA VAL A 44 8.53 -4.00 4.34
C VAL A 44 9.20 -4.09 5.70
N ASP A 45 10.49 -4.46 5.71
CA ASP A 45 11.24 -4.61 6.96
C ASP A 45 11.47 -3.24 7.64
N ASP A 46 11.85 -2.23 6.87
CA ASP A 46 12.10 -0.89 7.41
C ASP A 46 10.84 -0.28 8.03
N LEU A 47 9.71 -0.48 7.41
CA LEU A 47 8.43 0.01 7.90
C LEU A 47 7.79 -0.93 8.92
N GLN A 48 8.38 -2.11 9.12
CA GLN A 48 7.88 -3.13 10.04
C GLN A 48 6.40 -3.48 9.77
N LEU A 49 6.07 -3.64 8.48
CA LEU A 49 4.70 -3.90 8.07
C LEU A 49 4.26 -5.31 8.42
N LYS A 50 3.07 -5.43 8.99
CA LYS A 50 2.46 -6.73 9.28
C LYS A 50 0.95 -6.62 9.19
N VAL A 51 0.31 -7.76 8.99
CA VAL A 51 -1.15 -7.86 8.92
C VAL A 51 -1.76 -7.28 10.20
N GLY A 52 -2.78 -6.46 10.03
CA GLY A 52 -3.48 -5.78 11.11
C GLY A 52 -2.98 -4.37 11.38
N ASP A 53 -1.83 -3.99 10.84
CA ASP A 53 -1.32 -2.63 11.03
C ASP A 53 -2.17 -1.60 10.29
N ASP A 54 -2.28 -0.43 10.87
CA ASP A 54 -2.82 0.73 10.16
C ASP A 54 -1.76 1.22 9.17
N ALA A 55 -2.16 1.48 7.95
CA ALA A 55 -1.27 1.97 6.91
C ALA A 55 -2.04 2.81 5.91
N SER A 56 -1.32 3.60 5.14
CA SER A 56 -1.92 4.42 4.10
C SER A 56 -1.34 4.04 2.75
N ALA A 57 -2.22 3.94 1.74
CA ALA A 57 -1.80 3.86 0.36
C ALA A 57 -1.63 5.28 -0.16
N ILE A 58 -0.42 5.61 -0.61
CA ILE A 58 -0.09 6.93 -1.11
C ILE A 58 0.13 6.81 -2.61
N ILE A 59 -0.71 7.48 -3.40
CA ILE A 59 -0.71 7.31 -4.84
C ILE A 59 -0.58 8.66 -5.53
N LYS A 60 0.47 8.80 -6.32
CA LYS A 60 0.68 10.00 -7.10
C LYS A 60 -0.44 10.12 -8.14
N ALA A 61 -0.97 11.34 -8.33
CA ALA A 61 -2.10 11.56 -9.24
C ALA A 61 -1.80 11.05 -10.65
N SER A 62 -0.56 11.19 -11.11
CA SER A 62 -0.15 10.72 -12.44
C SER A 62 -0.15 9.21 -12.61
N ASP A 63 -0.23 8.47 -11.50
CA ASP A 63 -0.25 7.00 -11.54
C ASP A 63 -1.67 6.42 -11.50
N VAL A 64 -2.68 7.28 -11.38
CA VAL A 64 -4.07 6.83 -11.31
C VAL A 64 -4.66 6.82 -12.72
N MET A 65 -5.17 5.66 -13.11
CA MET A 65 -5.88 5.50 -14.37
C MET A 65 -7.38 5.50 -14.11
N VAL A 66 -8.13 5.89 -15.12
CA VAL A 66 -9.59 5.94 -15.03
C VAL A 66 -10.19 4.89 -15.95
N GLY A 67 -11.11 4.09 -15.42
CA GLY A 67 -11.88 3.14 -16.18
C GLY A 67 -13.36 3.48 -16.14
N LYS A 68 -14.10 2.98 -17.13
CA LYS A 68 -15.56 3.18 -17.15
C LYS A 68 -16.26 2.01 -17.81
#